data_853f6ddd216cf041e1f7a640ec082b4d
#
_entry.id   853f6ddd216cf041e1f7a640ec082b4d
#
_cell.length_a   1.000
_cell.length_b   1.000
_cell.length_c   1.000
_cell.angle_alpha   90.00
_cell.angle_beta   90.00
_cell.angle_gamma   90.00
#
_symmetry.space_group_name_H-M   'P 1'
#
loop_
_entity.id
_entity.type
_entity.pdbx_description
1 polymer ?
#
loop_
_entity_poly.entity_id
_entity_poly.type
_entity_poly.pdbx_seq_one_letter_code
_entity_poly.pdbx_strand_id
1 'polypeptide(L)'
;KTDESQQAGIVQKLSDRALKPDYRWPDIDSQYVNLRGAQLPDTYHYLHHDDQIQATDRQRVYLRDSISPQLDANTFVRSRTGTPGLRQLTEFAVPITATLPFGSWDHRLSFSVTPTLLFTGDPLDNATSARQFGTVAVNGAHGWAYHHYYTQGVGLNLSYFNRWFNADVGSSPLGFAVANVVGGVEFSPHLTDNLILRISGGRRMVTDSELSYAGERDPGTGRTWGGVTRNFGHAALEWGEAGWNAYAGGGFAYLQGHNVEGNTETEAGAGGSATVWQYHERQRLRVGADLIYFGYKKDSYFFTWGQGGYFSPHEYFAAMVPVEWSGHTDRWTWFLRGEAGYQDYHSRGAPYYPTSTLLQSEVMAPGSYGGYGASGLAGNVRGRVVYQVDHRFRVGLEGGYTRSGPWSETDGMLLFHYAFDGQ
;
A
#
# COMPACT_ATOMS: atom_id res chain seq x y z
N LYS A 1 -48.20 13.52 -4.36
CA LYS A 1 -47.92 14.26 -3.10
C LYS A 1 -47.40 13.38 -1.97
N THR A 2 -47.74 12.09 -1.92
CA THR A 2 -47.25 11.13 -0.93
C THR A 2 -45.82 10.63 -1.25
N ASP A 3 -45.43 10.60 -2.50
CA ASP A 3 -44.13 10.10 -2.95
C ASP A 3 -42.99 11.11 -2.72
N GLU A 4 -43.26 12.39 -2.98
CA GLU A 4 -42.28 13.47 -2.73
C GLU A 4 -41.96 13.68 -1.24
N SER A 5 -42.97 13.49 -0.36
CA SER A 5 -42.73 13.61 1.08
C SER A 5 -41.97 12.41 1.67
N GLN A 6 -42.12 11.22 1.11
CA GLN A 6 -41.35 10.04 1.46
C GLN A 6 -39.91 10.14 0.95
N GLN A 7 -39.70 10.60 -0.27
CA GLN A 7 -38.37 10.86 -0.81
C GLN A 7 -37.63 11.96 -0.05
N ALA A 8 -38.29 13.05 0.29
CA ALA A 8 -37.72 14.11 1.13
C ALA A 8 -37.36 13.59 2.53
N GLY A 9 -38.19 12.73 3.14
CA GLY A 9 -37.93 12.12 4.43
C GLY A 9 -36.76 11.14 4.41
N ILE A 10 -36.57 10.42 3.31
CA ILE A 10 -35.41 9.52 3.11
C ILE A 10 -34.13 10.34 2.90
N VAL A 11 -34.17 11.38 2.08
CA VAL A 11 -33.06 12.30 1.85
C VAL A 11 -32.65 13.02 3.13
N GLN A 12 -33.61 13.46 3.96
CA GLN A 12 -33.36 14.09 5.27
C GLN A 12 -32.69 13.09 6.23
N LYS A 13 -33.19 11.85 6.34
CA LYS A 13 -32.61 10.82 7.19
C LYS A 13 -31.21 10.37 6.71
N LEU A 14 -30.97 10.37 5.41
CA LEU A 14 -29.66 10.09 4.84
C LEU A 14 -28.70 11.27 5.06
N SER A 15 -29.17 12.50 4.94
CA SER A 15 -28.44 13.73 5.25
C SER A 15 -28.02 13.78 6.72
N ASP A 16 -28.93 13.52 7.66
CA ASP A 16 -28.64 13.53 9.09
C ASP A 16 -27.67 12.41 9.53
N ARG A 17 -27.60 11.32 8.77
CA ARG A 17 -26.61 10.25 8.97
C ARG A 17 -25.28 10.53 8.28
N ALA A 18 -25.29 11.20 7.14
CA ALA A 18 -24.07 11.61 6.41
C ALA A 18 -23.32 12.76 7.11
N LEU A 19 -23.98 13.48 8.02
CA LEU A 19 -23.38 14.52 8.87
C LEU A 19 -22.60 13.99 10.06
N LYS A 20 -22.60 12.65 10.28
CA LYS A 20 -21.75 12.04 11.32
C LYS A 20 -20.32 11.82 10.80
N PRO A 21 -19.30 11.92 11.68
CA PRO A 21 -17.86 11.81 11.34
C PRO A 21 -17.44 10.52 10.65
N ASP A 22 -18.35 9.63 10.35
CA ASP A 22 -18.14 8.24 9.98
C ASP A 22 -17.89 7.99 8.50
N TYR A 23 -17.85 9.04 7.66
CA TYR A 23 -17.79 8.81 6.23
C TYR A 23 -16.36 8.75 5.70
N ARG A 24 -15.96 7.54 5.35
CA ARG A 24 -14.81 7.31 4.47
C ARG A 24 -15.29 7.38 3.01
N TRP A 25 -14.58 8.13 2.22
CA TRP A 25 -14.53 7.82 0.79
C TRP A 25 -14.15 6.35 0.67
N PRO A 26 -14.77 5.58 -0.25
CA PRO A 26 -14.22 4.26 -0.57
C PRO A 26 -12.76 4.52 -0.93
N ASP A 27 -11.90 4.09 -0.02
CA ASP A 27 -10.48 4.34 -0.12
C ASP A 27 -9.99 3.61 -1.36
N ILE A 28 -9.81 4.38 -2.43
CA ILE A 28 -9.00 3.91 -3.56
C ILE A 28 -7.65 3.43 -3.00
N ASP A 29 -7.16 4.06 -1.94
CA ASP A 29 -5.94 3.66 -1.25
C ASP A 29 -6.01 2.25 -0.65
N SER A 30 -7.14 1.74 -0.17
CA SER A 30 -7.20 0.37 0.35
C SER A 30 -7.01 -0.69 -0.73
N GLN A 31 -7.40 -0.41 -1.97
CA GLN A 31 -7.15 -1.29 -3.10
C GLN A 31 -5.70 -1.23 -3.58
N TYR A 32 -5.02 -0.10 -3.40
CA TYR A 32 -3.62 0.12 -3.83
C TYR A 32 -2.60 -0.17 -2.75
N VAL A 33 -2.96 -0.15 -1.48
CA VAL A 33 -2.12 -0.67 -0.38
C VAL A 33 -1.82 -2.15 -0.59
N ASN A 34 -2.72 -2.89 -1.22
CA ASN A 34 -2.45 -4.25 -1.66
C ASN A 34 -1.33 -4.37 -2.72
N LEU A 35 -1.05 -3.28 -3.46
CA LEU A 35 0.03 -3.20 -4.43
C LEU A 35 1.31 -2.58 -3.82
N ARG A 36 1.20 -1.85 -2.74
CA ARG A 36 2.33 -1.22 -2.05
C ARG A 36 2.72 -2.02 -0.82
N GLY A 37 3.31 -3.20 -1.02
CA GLY A 37 3.83 -3.98 0.10
C GLY A 37 4.79 -3.19 1.00
N ALA A 38 4.54 -3.32 2.29
CA ALA A 38 5.49 -3.37 3.41
C ALA A 38 6.60 -2.31 3.56
N GLN A 39 6.49 -1.09 3.07
CA GLN A 39 7.54 -0.09 3.34
C GLN A 39 7.17 1.08 4.24
N LEU A 40 5.90 1.24 4.53
CA LEU A 40 5.43 2.15 5.55
C LEU A 40 4.37 1.41 6.35
N PRO A 41 4.45 1.41 7.68
CA PRO A 41 3.41 0.84 8.51
C PRO A 41 2.06 1.41 8.09
N ASP A 42 0.97 0.65 8.30
CA ASP A 42 -0.42 1.06 8.05
C ASP A 42 -0.83 2.39 8.70
N THR A 43 0.09 3.04 9.41
CA THR A 43 -0.05 4.37 10.04
C THR A 43 -0.47 5.47 9.06
N TYR A 44 -0.23 5.32 7.76
CA TYR A 44 -0.70 6.27 6.75
C TYR A 44 -2.22 6.32 6.57
N HIS A 45 -2.94 5.29 6.93
CA HIS A 45 -4.39 5.24 6.84
C HIS A 45 -5.10 6.12 7.86
N TYR A 46 -4.42 6.45 8.96
CA TYR A 46 -5.04 7.13 10.11
C TYR A 46 -5.32 8.61 9.92
N LEU A 47 -4.64 9.26 9.00
CA LEU A 47 -4.74 10.70 8.81
C LEU A 47 -5.86 11.16 7.86
N HIS A 48 -6.57 10.22 7.22
CA HIS A 48 -7.59 10.55 6.22
C HIS A 48 -9.02 10.73 6.78
N HIS A 49 -9.21 10.73 8.07
CA HIS A 49 -10.53 10.67 8.69
C HIS A 49 -11.38 11.94 8.70
N ASP A 50 -10.87 13.06 8.20
CA ASP A 50 -11.55 14.33 8.43
C ASP A 50 -12.22 14.97 7.20
N ASP A 51 -12.73 14.20 6.26
CA ASP A 51 -13.43 14.75 5.12
C ASP A 51 -14.93 14.99 5.37
N GLN A 52 -15.26 15.63 6.48
CA GLN A 52 -16.57 16.26 6.66
C GLN A 52 -16.66 17.55 5.86
N ILE A 53 -16.80 17.44 4.54
CA ILE A 53 -17.07 18.61 3.74
C ILE A 53 -18.56 18.64 3.44
N GLN A 54 -19.27 19.47 4.18
CA GLN A 54 -20.65 19.79 3.97
C GLN A 54 -20.82 20.65 2.71
N ALA A 55 -21.35 20.09 1.66
CA ALA A 55 -21.97 20.85 0.59
C ALA A 55 -23.09 19.99 -0.04
N THR A 56 -24.27 20.53 -0.14
CA THR A 56 -25.50 19.85 -0.58
C THR A 56 -25.35 19.11 -1.91
N ASP A 57 -24.63 19.68 -2.86
CA ASP A 57 -24.44 19.07 -4.19
C ASP A 57 -23.41 17.92 -4.16
N ARG A 58 -22.45 17.95 -3.23
CA ARG A 58 -21.51 16.86 -3.03
C ARG A 58 -22.13 15.71 -2.28
N GLN A 59 -22.95 16.00 -1.29
CA GLN A 59 -23.74 14.97 -0.63
C GLN A 59 -24.60 14.23 -1.65
N ARG A 60 -25.13 14.90 -2.67
CA ARG A 60 -25.90 14.26 -3.73
C ARG A 60 -25.04 13.36 -4.63
N VAL A 61 -23.89 13.87 -5.10
CA VAL A 61 -22.94 13.06 -5.90
C VAL A 61 -22.49 11.87 -5.10
N TYR A 62 -22.13 12.08 -3.86
CA TYR A 62 -21.68 11.07 -2.93
C TYR A 62 -22.78 10.02 -2.60
N LEU A 63 -23.95 10.44 -2.20
CA LEU A 63 -25.08 9.53 -1.92
C LEU A 63 -25.43 8.73 -3.16
N ARG A 64 -25.34 9.33 -4.33
CA ARG A 64 -25.56 8.66 -5.59
C ARG A 64 -24.46 7.62 -5.87
N ASP A 65 -23.20 7.98 -5.71
CA ASP A 65 -22.07 7.03 -5.87
C ASP A 65 -22.17 5.88 -4.86
N SER A 66 -22.75 6.13 -3.68
CA SER A 66 -22.94 5.09 -2.68
C SER A 66 -24.03 4.06 -3.04
N ILE A 67 -25.00 4.44 -3.85
CA ILE A 67 -26.12 3.57 -4.25
C ILE A 67 -26.04 3.11 -5.71
N SER A 68 -25.08 3.59 -6.48
CA SER A 68 -24.95 3.28 -7.91
C SER A 68 -23.86 2.23 -8.13
N PRO A 69 -24.04 1.30 -9.08
CA PRO A 69 -22.93 0.51 -9.59
C PRO A 69 -21.83 1.41 -10.16
N GLN A 70 -20.57 1.02 -9.97
CA GLN A 70 -19.41 1.83 -10.37
C GLN A 70 -18.42 0.99 -11.17
N LEU A 71 -17.68 1.64 -12.07
CA LEU A 71 -16.55 1.09 -12.77
C LEU A 71 -15.37 2.05 -12.65
N ASP A 72 -14.29 1.56 -12.08
CA ASP A 72 -13.00 2.25 -12.02
C ASP A 72 -12.04 1.56 -12.98
N ALA A 73 -11.36 2.34 -13.82
CA ALA A 73 -10.30 1.86 -14.68
C ALA A 73 -9.11 2.79 -14.54
N ASN A 74 -8.03 2.30 -13.94
CA ASN A 74 -6.90 3.13 -13.59
C ASN A 74 -5.64 2.65 -14.31
N THR A 75 -4.66 3.55 -14.48
CA THR A 75 -3.33 3.19 -14.98
C THR A 75 -2.31 3.61 -13.94
N PHE A 76 -1.55 2.66 -13.46
CA PHE A 76 -0.55 2.85 -12.41
C PHE A 76 0.85 2.59 -12.94
N VAL A 77 1.80 3.46 -12.61
CA VAL A 77 3.22 3.29 -12.87
C VAL A 77 3.99 3.58 -11.59
N ARG A 78 4.95 2.73 -11.26
CA ARG A 78 5.88 2.93 -10.15
C ARG A 78 7.30 2.63 -10.61
N SER A 79 8.25 3.45 -10.18
CA SER A 79 9.66 3.23 -10.45
C SER A 79 10.47 3.44 -9.18
N ARG A 80 11.25 2.43 -8.82
CA ARG A 80 12.14 2.39 -7.66
C ARG A 80 13.59 2.32 -8.13
N THR A 81 14.43 3.15 -7.56
CA THR A 81 15.87 3.11 -7.81
C THR A 81 16.53 1.93 -7.09
N GLY A 82 17.59 1.41 -7.68
CA GLY A 82 18.34 0.28 -7.11
C GLY A 82 19.33 -0.31 -8.11
N THR A 83 19.93 -1.42 -7.73
CA THR A 83 20.81 -2.20 -8.62
C THR A 83 19.95 -2.95 -9.64
N PRO A 84 20.20 -2.82 -10.97
CA PRO A 84 19.49 -3.57 -12.00
C PRO A 84 19.52 -5.08 -11.73
N GLY A 85 18.37 -5.74 -11.94
CA GLY A 85 18.17 -7.16 -11.70
C GLY A 85 18.08 -7.58 -10.23
N LEU A 86 18.23 -6.63 -9.28
CA LEU A 86 18.10 -6.87 -7.84
C LEU A 86 17.03 -5.96 -7.23
N ARG A 87 17.38 -4.71 -6.94
CA ARG A 87 16.52 -3.75 -6.22
C ARG A 87 15.79 -2.77 -7.11
N GLN A 88 16.28 -2.56 -8.32
CA GLN A 88 15.58 -1.72 -9.29
C GLN A 88 14.27 -2.40 -9.67
N LEU A 89 13.18 -1.63 -9.67
CA LEU A 89 11.87 -2.12 -10.06
C LEU A 89 11.09 -1.01 -10.76
N THR A 90 10.58 -1.31 -11.95
CA THR A 90 9.54 -0.50 -12.59
C THR A 90 8.32 -1.38 -12.76
N GLU A 91 7.19 -0.93 -12.26
CA GLU A 91 5.90 -1.61 -12.32
C GLU A 91 4.93 -0.78 -13.16
N PHE A 92 4.22 -1.45 -14.04
CA PHE A 92 3.07 -0.93 -14.75
C PHE A 92 1.87 -1.82 -14.47
N ALA A 93 0.77 -1.25 -14.00
CA ALA A 93 -0.45 -1.99 -13.69
C ALA A 93 -1.70 -1.26 -14.17
N VAL A 94 -2.73 -2.02 -14.53
CA VAL A 94 -4.03 -1.48 -14.97
C VAL A 94 -5.15 -2.11 -14.14
N PRO A 95 -5.38 -1.64 -12.91
CA PRO A 95 -6.49 -2.12 -12.11
C PRO A 95 -7.84 -1.67 -12.69
N ILE A 96 -8.70 -2.65 -12.93
CA ILE A 96 -10.10 -2.45 -13.37
C ILE A 96 -10.99 -3.03 -12.27
N THR A 97 -11.85 -2.19 -11.70
CA THR A 97 -12.68 -2.57 -10.55
C THR A 97 -14.14 -2.25 -10.84
N ALA A 98 -14.99 -3.25 -10.72
CA ALA A 98 -16.43 -3.09 -10.71
C ALA A 98 -16.94 -3.15 -9.26
N THR A 99 -17.70 -2.15 -8.83
CA THR A 99 -18.29 -2.07 -7.50
C THR A 99 -19.80 -2.05 -7.58
N LEU A 100 -20.43 -2.93 -6.82
CA LEU A 100 -21.89 -3.10 -6.76
C LEU A 100 -22.38 -2.82 -5.34
N PRO A 101 -23.21 -1.80 -5.12
CA PRO A 101 -23.95 -1.64 -3.88
C PRO A 101 -25.04 -2.71 -3.78
N PHE A 102 -25.33 -3.19 -2.58
CA PHE A 102 -26.43 -4.15 -2.37
C PHE A 102 -27.01 -4.03 -0.97
N GLY A 103 -28.28 -4.41 -0.84
CA GLY A 103 -28.96 -4.35 0.45
C GLY A 103 -29.15 -2.91 0.94
N SER A 104 -28.50 -2.55 2.03
CA SER A 104 -28.47 -1.18 2.53
C SER A 104 -27.41 -0.35 1.80
N TRP A 105 -27.56 0.97 1.81
CA TRP A 105 -26.72 1.94 1.08
C TRP A 105 -25.22 1.89 1.42
N ASP A 106 -24.84 1.29 2.52
CA ASP A 106 -23.44 1.19 3.00
C ASP A 106 -22.76 -0.14 2.68
N HIS A 107 -23.46 -1.12 2.10
CA HIS A 107 -22.90 -2.41 1.72
C HIS A 107 -22.47 -2.41 0.25
N ARG A 108 -21.23 -2.79 -0.01
CA ARG A 108 -20.67 -2.86 -1.35
C ARG A 108 -19.84 -4.13 -1.55
N LEU A 109 -19.92 -4.66 -2.75
CA LEU A 109 -19.11 -5.75 -3.23
C LEU A 109 -18.30 -5.25 -4.43
N SER A 110 -16.98 -5.43 -4.41
CA SER A 110 -16.12 -5.03 -5.51
C SER A 110 -15.34 -6.22 -6.04
N PHE A 111 -15.23 -6.28 -7.36
CA PHE A 111 -14.38 -7.25 -8.05
C PHE A 111 -13.35 -6.50 -8.88
N SER A 112 -12.07 -6.85 -8.71
CA SER A 112 -10.95 -6.21 -9.40
C SER A 112 -10.14 -7.22 -10.19
N VAL A 113 -9.71 -6.80 -11.37
CA VAL A 113 -8.73 -7.49 -12.22
C VAL A 113 -7.59 -6.52 -12.49
N THR A 114 -6.36 -6.93 -12.20
CA THR A 114 -5.19 -6.07 -12.28
C THR A 114 -4.08 -6.73 -13.11
N PRO A 115 -4.05 -6.54 -14.44
CA PRO A 115 -2.88 -6.83 -15.24
C PRO A 115 -1.67 -6.04 -14.72
N THR A 116 -0.54 -6.74 -14.53
CA THR A 116 0.68 -6.18 -13.95
C THR A 116 1.88 -6.62 -14.77
N LEU A 117 2.80 -5.68 -15.00
CA LEU A 117 4.05 -5.88 -15.71
C LEU A 117 5.19 -5.28 -14.89
N LEU A 118 6.25 -6.05 -14.65
CA LEU A 118 7.43 -5.65 -13.90
C LEU A 118 8.67 -5.64 -14.80
N PHE A 119 9.53 -4.63 -14.63
CA PHE A 119 10.83 -4.52 -15.31
C PHE A 119 11.90 -4.25 -14.25
N THR A 120 12.97 -5.04 -14.23
CA THR A 120 14.02 -4.95 -13.21
C THR A 120 15.44 -4.93 -13.77
N GLY A 121 15.63 -5.36 -15.02
CA GLY A 121 16.92 -5.67 -15.61
C GLY A 121 17.37 -7.11 -15.30
N ASP A 122 18.48 -7.53 -15.89
CA ASP A 122 19.02 -8.88 -15.72
C ASP A 122 20.16 -8.86 -14.68
N PRO A 123 20.10 -9.61 -13.58
CA PRO A 123 21.17 -9.69 -12.61
C PRO A 123 22.46 -10.32 -13.17
N LEU A 124 22.38 -11.07 -14.25
CA LEU A 124 23.54 -11.71 -14.89
C LEU A 124 24.33 -10.78 -15.82
N ASP A 125 23.79 -9.63 -16.19
CA ASP A 125 24.49 -8.63 -17.00
C ASP A 125 25.74 -8.04 -16.31
N ASN A 126 25.82 -8.17 -14.98
CA ASN A 126 26.94 -7.69 -14.18
C ASN A 126 27.44 -8.79 -13.25
N ALA A 127 28.75 -9.08 -13.30
CA ALA A 127 29.37 -10.14 -12.51
C ALA A 127 29.19 -9.96 -10.99
N THR A 128 29.11 -8.72 -10.49
CA THR A 128 28.89 -8.42 -9.07
C THR A 128 27.45 -8.72 -8.69
N SER A 129 26.47 -8.32 -9.50
CA SER A 129 25.05 -8.62 -9.29
C SER A 129 24.78 -10.12 -9.40
N ALA A 130 25.37 -10.78 -10.40
CA ALA A 130 25.26 -12.22 -10.63
C ALA A 130 25.65 -13.03 -9.39
N ARG A 131 26.76 -12.67 -8.73
CA ARG A 131 27.24 -13.34 -7.51
C ARG A 131 26.31 -13.13 -6.31
N GLN A 132 25.50 -12.09 -6.32
CA GLN A 132 24.52 -11.79 -5.29
C GLN A 132 23.14 -12.39 -5.58
N PHE A 133 22.99 -13.16 -6.66
CA PHE A 133 21.70 -13.68 -7.10
C PHE A 133 21.63 -15.21 -7.04
N GLY A 134 20.58 -15.74 -6.39
CA GLY A 134 20.35 -17.17 -6.28
C GLY A 134 21.56 -17.93 -5.74
N THR A 135 21.93 -19.00 -6.43
CA THR A 135 23.09 -19.85 -6.08
C THR A 135 24.30 -19.60 -6.99
N VAL A 136 24.31 -18.55 -7.81
CA VAL A 136 25.32 -18.30 -8.85
C VAL A 136 26.73 -18.23 -8.26
N ALA A 137 26.93 -17.71 -7.08
CA ALA A 137 28.24 -17.63 -6.43
C ALA A 137 28.88 -19.01 -6.18
N VAL A 138 28.09 -20.06 -6.02
CA VAL A 138 28.53 -21.44 -5.73
C VAL A 138 28.38 -22.32 -6.97
N ASN A 139 27.21 -22.33 -7.59
CA ASN A 139 26.85 -23.24 -8.67
C ASN A 139 27.15 -22.68 -10.08
N GLY A 140 27.47 -21.37 -10.21
CA GLY A 140 27.50 -20.71 -11.50
C GLY A 140 26.10 -20.59 -12.14
N ALA A 141 26.06 -20.01 -13.34
CA ALA A 141 24.84 -19.91 -14.14
C ALA A 141 24.85 -20.98 -15.23
N HIS A 142 24.20 -22.12 -15.02
CA HIS A 142 24.23 -23.27 -15.91
C HIS A 142 23.25 -23.16 -17.10
N GLY A 143 23.37 -22.13 -17.93
CA GLY A 143 22.60 -22.04 -19.19
C GLY A 143 21.08 -21.95 -19.03
N TRP A 144 20.59 -21.80 -17.83
CA TRP A 144 19.23 -21.38 -17.57
C TRP A 144 19.17 -19.91 -17.96
N ALA A 145 19.02 -19.69 -19.27
CA ALA A 145 18.99 -18.37 -19.86
C ALA A 145 17.95 -17.52 -19.13
N TYR A 146 18.43 -16.70 -18.22
CA TYR A 146 17.64 -15.67 -17.58
C TYR A 146 17.52 -14.55 -18.62
N HIS A 147 16.49 -14.59 -19.43
CA HIS A 147 16.21 -13.57 -20.43
C HIS A 147 14.84 -12.94 -20.20
N HIS A 148 14.45 -12.83 -18.92
CA HIS A 148 13.21 -12.14 -18.61
C HIS A 148 13.50 -10.65 -18.38
N TYR A 149 13.46 -9.86 -19.44
CA TYR A 149 13.43 -8.40 -19.33
C TYR A 149 12.18 -7.89 -18.62
N TYR A 150 11.17 -8.74 -18.43
CA TYR A 150 9.92 -8.40 -17.76
C TYR A 150 9.23 -9.64 -17.20
N THR A 151 8.51 -9.42 -16.10
CA THR A 151 7.61 -10.40 -15.49
C THR A 151 6.20 -9.88 -15.54
N GLN A 152 5.22 -10.70 -15.92
CA GLN A 152 3.84 -10.30 -16.10
C GLN A 152 2.87 -11.25 -15.40
N GLY A 153 1.71 -10.72 -15.01
CA GLY A 153 0.65 -11.52 -14.42
C GLY A 153 -0.64 -10.73 -14.28
N VAL A 154 -1.67 -11.39 -13.76
CA VAL A 154 -2.99 -10.78 -13.53
C VAL A 154 -3.42 -11.06 -12.08
N GLY A 155 -3.50 -10.01 -11.28
CA GLY A 155 -4.07 -10.04 -9.93
C GLY A 155 -5.59 -10.08 -9.99
N LEU A 156 -6.21 -10.85 -9.11
CA LEU A 156 -7.66 -10.90 -8.91
C LEU A 156 -7.97 -10.54 -7.47
N ASN A 157 -9.04 -9.78 -7.24
CA ASN A 157 -9.50 -9.46 -5.89
C ASN A 157 -11.03 -9.36 -5.85
N LEU A 158 -11.60 -9.91 -4.80
CA LEU A 158 -12.99 -9.74 -4.40
C LEU A 158 -13.01 -9.10 -3.02
N SER A 159 -13.68 -7.97 -2.87
CA SER A 159 -13.77 -7.26 -1.60
C SER A 159 -15.20 -6.91 -1.26
N TYR A 160 -15.49 -6.98 0.03
CA TYR A 160 -16.72 -6.53 0.66
C TYR A 160 -16.39 -5.44 1.66
N PHE A 161 -17.17 -4.37 1.67
CA PHE A 161 -17.04 -3.35 2.70
C PHE A 161 -18.39 -2.72 3.08
N ASN A 162 -18.45 -2.36 4.34
CA ASN A 162 -19.49 -1.52 4.90
C ASN A 162 -18.86 -0.52 5.87
N ARG A 163 -19.69 0.23 6.57
CA ARG A 163 -19.27 1.29 7.49
C ARG A 163 -18.22 0.87 8.54
N TRP A 164 -18.24 -0.38 9.02
CA TRP A 164 -17.42 -0.83 10.14
C TRP A 164 -16.55 -2.05 9.83
N PHE A 165 -16.80 -2.68 8.71
CA PHE A 165 -16.15 -3.93 8.38
C PHE A 165 -15.76 -3.96 6.90
N ASN A 166 -14.51 -4.28 6.65
CA ASN A 166 -13.96 -4.54 5.33
C ASN A 166 -13.37 -5.94 5.31
N ALA A 167 -13.56 -6.66 4.23
CA ALA A 167 -12.90 -7.94 3.99
C ALA A 167 -12.57 -8.10 2.51
N ASP A 168 -11.43 -8.71 2.22
CA ASP A 168 -11.06 -9.02 0.85
C ASP A 168 -10.36 -10.38 0.75
N VAL A 169 -10.44 -10.97 -0.43
CA VAL A 169 -9.68 -12.15 -0.82
C VAL A 169 -9.28 -12.02 -2.29
N GLY A 170 -8.06 -12.41 -2.61
CA GLY A 170 -7.54 -12.30 -3.95
C GLY A 170 -6.27 -13.10 -4.16
N SER A 171 -5.56 -12.79 -5.23
CA SER A 171 -4.28 -13.39 -5.55
C SER A 171 -3.22 -12.33 -5.81
N SER A 172 -1.94 -12.66 -5.57
CA SER A 172 -0.86 -12.00 -6.30
C SER A 172 -1.04 -12.22 -7.79
N PRO A 173 -0.39 -11.45 -8.67
CA PRO A 173 -0.56 -11.65 -10.10
C PRO A 173 -0.30 -13.10 -10.52
N LEU A 174 -1.33 -13.74 -11.07
CA LEU A 174 -1.25 -15.08 -11.67
C LEU A 174 -0.41 -14.98 -12.95
N GLY A 175 0.60 -15.82 -13.07
CA GLY A 175 1.64 -15.74 -14.11
C GLY A 175 3.02 -15.39 -13.56
N PHE A 176 3.11 -14.90 -12.32
CA PHE A 176 4.36 -14.79 -11.60
C PHE A 176 4.95 -16.15 -11.26
N ALA A 177 6.27 -16.21 -11.05
CA ALA A 177 6.97 -17.44 -10.68
C ALA A 177 6.44 -18.05 -9.38
N VAL A 178 5.99 -17.21 -8.45
CA VAL A 178 5.31 -17.59 -7.21
C VAL A 178 4.02 -16.80 -7.07
N ALA A 179 2.89 -17.48 -7.25
CA ALA A 179 1.57 -16.90 -7.00
C ALA A 179 1.08 -17.26 -5.59
N ASN A 180 0.47 -16.29 -4.92
CA ASN A 180 -0.03 -16.43 -3.55
C ASN A 180 -1.51 -16.02 -3.47
N VAL A 181 -2.23 -16.68 -2.57
CA VAL A 181 -3.53 -16.17 -2.10
C VAL A 181 -3.27 -15.08 -1.07
N VAL A 182 -3.95 -13.96 -1.20
CA VAL A 182 -3.89 -12.80 -0.29
C VAL A 182 -5.28 -12.41 0.14
N GLY A 183 -5.40 -11.64 1.19
CA GLY A 183 -6.68 -11.17 1.68
C GLY A 183 -6.57 -10.67 3.12
N GLY A 184 -7.63 -10.06 3.61
CA GLY A 184 -7.63 -9.54 4.97
C GLY A 184 -9.00 -9.11 5.43
N VAL A 185 -9.04 -8.70 6.68
CA VAL A 185 -10.22 -8.15 7.33
C VAL A 185 -9.83 -6.92 8.13
N GLU A 186 -10.74 -5.96 8.18
CA GLU A 186 -10.63 -4.80 9.05
C GLU A 186 -11.98 -4.56 9.74
N PHE A 187 -11.92 -4.28 11.03
CA PHE A 187 -13.07 -3.91 11.84
C PHE A 187 -12.77 -2.60 12.56
N SER A 188 -13.62 -1.58 12.37
CA SER A 188 -13.39 -0.22 12.86
C SER A 188 -14.61 0.35 13.57
N PRO A 189 -14.99 -0.21 14.76
CA PRO A 189 -16.11 0.29 15.54
C PRO A 189 -15.81 1.63 16.20
N HIS A 190 -16.81 2.49 16.28
CA HIS A 190 -16.79 3.70 17.10
C HIS A 190 -16.99 3.32 18.55
N LEU A 191 -15.99 3.60 19.39
CA LEU A 191 -16.11 3.43 20.83
C LEU A 191 -16.87 4.61 21.47
N THR A 192 -16.66 5.81 20.91
CA THR A 192 -17.39 7.04 21.22
C THR A 192 -17.59 7.85 19.94
N ASP A 193 -18.24 9.00 20.02
CA ASP A 193 -18.42 9.90 18.85
C ASP A 193 -17.08 10.37 18.26
N ASN A 194 -16.02 10.40 19.07
CA ASN A 194 -14.69 10.91 18.68
C ASN A 194 -13.58 9.85 18.70
N LEU A 195 -13.88 8.61 19.10
CA LEU A 195 -12.88 7.56 19.27
C LEU A 195 -13.24 6.31 18.47
N ILE A 196 -12.35 5.91 17.59
CA ILE A 196 -12.47 4.71 16.77
C ILE A 196 -11.39 3.71 17.21
N LEU A 197 -11.78 2.46 17.38
CA LEU A 197 -10.85 1.34 17.47
C LEU A 197 -10.77 0.69 16.09
N ARG A 198 -9.56 0.62 15.54
CA ARG A 198 -9.29 -0.10 14.30
C ARG A 198 -8.53 -1.38 14.60
N ILE A 199 -9.04 -2.50 14.15
CA ILE A 199 -8.38 -3.79 14.22
C ILE A 199 -8.32 -4.36 12.80
N SER A 200 -7.15 -4.73 12.35
CA SER A 200 -6.97 -5.35 11.03
C SER A 200 -6.06 -6.56 11.11
N GLY A 201 -6.25 -7.46 10.17
CA GLY A 201 -5.40 -8.62 10.02
C GLY A 201 -5.51 -9.19 8.61
N GLY A 202 -4.43 -9.77 8.12
CA GLY A 202 -4.45 -10.27 6.77
C GLY A 202 -3.12 -10.80 6.28
N ARG A 203 -3.11 -11.12 5.01
CA ARG A 203 -1.96 -11.57 4.24
C ARG A 203 -1.81 -10.69 3.00
N ARG A 204 -0.67 -10.02 2.86
CA ARG A 204 -0.36 -9.10 1.75
C ARG A 204 0.95 -9.48 1.10
N MET A 205 1.10 -9.15 -0.18
CA MET A 205 2.36 -9.31 -0.90
C MET A 205 3.39 -8.28 -0.40
N VAL A 206 4.66 -8.67 -0.39
CA VAL A 206 5.79 -7.75 -0.22
C VAL A 206 6.30 -7.38 -1.59
N THR A 207 6.24 -6.09 -1.96
CA THR A 207 6.48 -5.60 -3.32
C THR A 207 7.77 -4.77 -3.47
N ASP A 208 8.78 -5.04 -2.63
CA ASP A 208 10.03 -4.28 -2.57
C ASP A 208 10.96 -4.53 -3.76
N SER A 209 10.92 -5.72 -4.30
CA SER A 209 11.70 -6.17 -5.46
C SER A 209 10.92 -7.22 -6.24
N GLU A 210 11.38 -7.59 -7.43
CA GLU A 210 10.81 -8.68 -8.19
C GLU A 210 10.85 -9.99 -7.39
N LEU A 211 11.98 -10.26 -6.72
CA LEU A 211 12.13 -11.46 -5.88
C LEU A 211 11.06 -11.54 -4.80
N SER A 212 10.84 -10.47 -4.05
CA SER A 212 9.82 -10.48 -2.99
C SER A 212 8.40 -10.51 -3.54
N TYR A 213 8.14 -9.86 -4.67
CA TYR A 213 6.81 -9.72 -5.23
C TYR A 213 6.40 -10.89 -6.12
N ALA A 214 7.20 -11.20 -7.14
CA ALA A 214 6.90 -12.20 -8.16
C ALA A 214 7.57 -13.55 -7.90
N GLY A 215 8.65 -13.56 -7.12
CA GLY A 215 9.56 -14.68 -7.04
C GLY A 215 10.41 -14.82 -8.30
N GLU A 216 11.47 -15.61 -8.19
CA GLU A 216 12.51 -15.74 -9.19
C GLU A 216 12.88 -17.19 -9.44
N ARG A 217 13.53 -17.47 -10.57
CA ARG A 217 14.11 -18.75 -10.88
C ARG A 217 15.63 -18.70 -10.74
N ASP A 218 16.18 -19.53 -9.87
CA ASP A 218 17.63 -19.59 -9.62
C ASP A 218 18.41 -20.07 -10.87
N PRO A 219 19.33 -19.27 -11.41
CA PRO A 219 20.12 -19.64 -12.59
C PRO A 219 21.05 -20.84 -12.37
N GLY A 220 21.44 -21.13 -11.14
CA GLY A 220 22.34 -22.25 -10.81
C GLY A 220 21.62 -23.58 -10.70
N THR A 221 20.37 -23.61 -10.25
CA THR A 221 19.64 -24.85 -9.99
C THR A 221 18.32 -25.00 -10.75
N GLY A 222 17.83 -23.91 -11.34
CA GLY A 222 16.51 -23.86 -12.01
C GLY A 222 15.32 -23.89 -11.05
N ARG A 223 15.52 -23.87 -9.74
CA ARG A 223 14.47 -23.86 -8.73
C ARG A 223 13.91 -22.47 -8.51
N THR A 224 12.66 -22.38 -8.10
CA THR A 224 11.98 -21.13 -7.82
C THR A 224 12.10 -20.76 -6.34
N TRP A 225 12.28 -19.46 -6.03
CA TRP A 225 12.19 -18.90 -4.68
C TRP A 225 11.64 -17.49 -4.69
N GLY A 226 11.27 -16.94 -3.53
CA GLY A 226 10.71 -15.59 -3.42
C GLY A 226 9.21 -15.57 -3.25
N GLY A 227 8.53 -14.55 -3.79
CA GLY A 227 7.09 -14.39 -3.63
C GLY A 227 6.69 -14.27 -2.16
N VAL A 228 7.22 -13.28 -1.47
CA VAL A 228 7.07 -13.10 -0.02
C VAL A 228 5.71 -12.51 0.31
N THR A 229 5.07 -13.06 1.33
CA THR A 229 3.85 -12.53 1.91
C THR A 229 4.05 -12.15 3.36
N ARG A 230 3.44 -11.04 3.77
CA ARG A 230 3.35 -10.53 5.14
C ARG A 230 1.99 -10.91 5.71
N ASN A 231 1.98 -11.75 6.74
CA ASN A 231 0.80 -12.15 7.49
C ASN A 231 0.79 -11.33 8.78
N PHE A 232 -0.16 -10.44 8.96
CA PHE A 232 -0.13 -9.42 9.99
C PHE A 232 -1.40 -9.35 10.81
N GLY A 233 -1.25 -8.82 12.03
CA GLY A 233 -2.32 -8.32 12.87
C GLY A 233 -1.92 -6.94 13.39
N HIS A 234 -2.83 -5.98 13.35
CA HIS A 234 -2.60 -4.60 13.78
C HIS A 234 -3.81 -4.07 14.54
N ALA A 235 -3.57 -3.23 15.54
CA ALA A 235 -4.62 -2.52 16.27
C ALA A 235 -4.20 -1.07 16.51
N ALA A 236 -5.16 -0.14 16.39
CA ALA A 236 -4.95 1.28 16.65
C ALA A 236 -6.19 1.92 17.28
N LEU A 237 -5.94 2.96 18.05
CA LEU A 237 -6.93 3.92 18.52
C LEU A 237 -6.76 5.22 17.74
N GLU A 238 -7.85 5.73 17.20
CA GLU A 238 -7.92 6.98 16.45
C GLU A 238 -8.90 7.91 17.16
N TRP A 239 -8.45 9.09 17.49
CA TRP A 239 -9.28 10.13 18.10
C TRP A 239 -9.37 11.33 17.17
N GLY A 240 -10.57 11.87 16.97
CA GLY A 240 -10.82 13.03 16.13
C GLY A 240 -11.84 13.98 16.74
N GLU A 241 -11.53 15.25 16.72
CA GLU A 241 -12.42 16.34 17.10
C GLU A 241 -12.19 17.51 16.16
N ALA A 242 -13.14 18.47 16.10
CA ALA A 242 -13.12 19.56 15.14
C ALA A 242 -11.72 20.22 14.98
N GLY A 243 -11.07 19.93 13.87
CA GLY A 243 -9.76 20.48 13.53
C GLY A 243 -8.54 19.74 14.10
N TRP A 244 -8.73 18.69 14.92
CA TRP A 244 -7.65 17.91 15.53
C TRP A 244 -7.86 16.43 15.31
N ASN A 245 -6.78 15.69 15.14
CA ASN A 245 -6.79 14.23 15.25
C ASN A 245 -5.51 13.72 15.92
N ALA A 246 -5.60 12.55 16.51
CA ALA A 246 -4.46 11.82 17.02
C ALA A 246 -4.69 10.32 16.85
N TYR A 247 -3.62 9.57 16.75
CA TYR A 247 -3.67 8.12 16.68
C TYR A 247 -2.49 7.49 17.42
N ALA A 248 -2.68 6.26 17.88
CA ALA A 248 -1.60 5.39 18.32
C ALA A 248 -1.98 3.94 18.02
N GLY A 249 -1.02 3.17 17.56
CA GLY A 249 -1.25 1.77 17.21
C GLY A 249 0.03 0.98 17.08
N GLY A 250 -0.14 -0.33 16.87
CA GLY A 250 0.96 -1.23 16.64
C GLY A 250 0.49 -2.59 16.17
N GLY A 251 1.43 -3.37 15.69
CA GLY A 251 1.15 -4.66 15.10
C GLY A 251 2.33 -5.62 15.13
N PHE A 252 2.04 -6.79 14.65
CA PHE A 252 3.00 -7.86 14.50
C PHE A 252 2.75 -8.56 13.17
N ALA A 253 3.83 -8.97 12.49
CA ALA A 253 3.73 -9.74 11.27
C ALA A 253 4.70 -10.92 11.23
N TYR A 254 4.29 -11.94 10.47
CA TYR A 254 5.14 -13.05 10.05
C TYR A 254 5.27 -13.03 8.53
N LEU A 255 6.51 -12.95 8.06
CA LEU A 255 6.83 -12.94 6.63
C LEU A 255 7.29 -14.31 6.20
N GLN A 256 6.75 -14.80 5.09
CA GLN A 256 7.11 -16.08 4.49
C GLN A 256 7.06 -16.01 2.97
N GLY A 257 7.96 -16.74 2.31
CA GLY A 257 8.01 -16.89 0.86
C GLY A 257 8.37 -18.32 0.47
N HIS A 258 8.25 -18.63 -0.81
CA HIS A 258 8.63 -19.93 -1.34
C HIS A 258 10.16 -20.10 -1.27
N ASN A 259 10.66 -21.10 -0.55
CA ASN A 259 12.10 -21.30 -0.31
C ASN A 259 12.84 -20.06 0.26
N VAL A 260 12.15 -19.21 1.01
CA VAL A 260 12.68 -18.04 1.70
C VAL A 260 12.68 -18.30 3.20
N GLU A 261 13.69 -17.80 3.90
CA GLU A 261 13.75 -17.86 5.34
C GLU A 261 12.61 -17.06 5.98
N GLY A 262 11.84 -17.69 6.89
CA GLY A 262 10.76 -17.01 7.60
C GLY A 262 11.29 -15.92 8.53
N ASN A 263 10.56 -14.80 8.63
CA ASN A 263 10.93 -13.63 9.41
C ASN A 263 9.75 -13.11 10.24
N THR A 264 10.03 -12.34 11.27
CA THR A 264 9.01 -11.66 12.07
C THR A 264 9.27 -10.17 12.10
N GLU A 265 8.22 -9.40 12.15
CA GLU A 265 8.21 -7.94 12.23
C GLU A 265 7.35 -7.50 13.42
N THR A 266 7.77 -6.44 14.07
CA THR A 266 6.96 -5.68 15.02
C THR A 266 6.91 -4.24 14.56
N GLU A 267 5.76 -3.59 14.72
CA GLU A 267 5.57 -2.21 14.31
C GLU A 267 4.78 -1.43 15.36
N ALA A 268 5.04 -0.14 15.48
CA ALA A 268 4.29 0.78 16.30
C ALA A 268 4.33 2.18 15.67
N GLY A 269 3.29 2.95 15.87
CA GLY A 269 3.24 4.33 15.41
C GLY A 269 2.30 5.16 16.27
N ALA A 270 2.59 6.43 16.35
CA ALA A 270 1.73 7.41 16.99
C ALA A 270 1.90 8.76 16.31
N GLY A 271 0.84 9.53 16.24
CA GLY A 271 0.90 10.83 15.61
C GLY A 271 -0.37 11.64 15.85
N GLY A 272 -0.37 12.81 15.26
CA GLY A 272 -1.53 13.67 15.27
C GLY A 272 -1.34 14.88 14.40
N SER A 273 -2.43 15.52 14.05
CA SER A 273 -2.40 16.74 13.24
C SER A 273 -3.48 17.72 13.65
N ALA A 274 -3.25 18.98 13.29
CA ALA A 274 -4.19 20.07 13.52
C ALA A 274 -4.46 20.84 12.24
N THR A 275 -5.68 21.30 12.05
CA THR A 275 -6.02 22.28 11.02
C THR A 275 -5.48 23.64 11.45
N VAL A 276 -4.47 24.13 10.76
CA VAL A 276 -3.81 25.43 11.05
C VAL A 276 -4.38 26.56 10.22
N TRP A 277 -5.04 26.25 9.12
CA TRP A 277 -5.71 27.23 8.26
C TRP A 277 -6.89 26.58 7.53
N GLN A 278 -7.97 27.32 7.43
CA GLN A 278 -9.17 26.93 6.69
C GLN A 278 -9.75 28.15 5.97
N TYR A 279 -10.07 27.97 4.69
CA TYR A 279 -10.74 28.99 3.88
C TYR A 279 -12.16 28.53 3.55
N HIS A 280 -13.12 29.08 4.26
CA HIS A 280 -14.48 28.60 4.28
C HIS A 280 -14.46 27.09 4.53
N GLU A 281 -15.43 26.35 4.05
CA GLU A 281 -15.40 24.87 4.11
C GLU A 281 -14.76 24.23 2.86
N ARG A 282 -14.08 25.03 2.03
CA ARG A 282 -13.58 24.63 0.71
C ARG A 282 -12.13 24.22 0.68
N GLN A 283 -11.33 24.72 1.59
CA GLN A 283 -9.90 24.40 1.64
C GLN A 283 -9.43 24.37 3.08
N ARG A 284 -8.49 23.47 3.35
CA ARG A 284 -7.83 23.40 4.65
C ARG A 284 -6.36 23.00 4.52
N LEU A 285 -5.57 23.51 5.43
CA LEU A 285 -4.18 23.16 5.65
C LEU A 285 -4.04 22.55 7.03
N ARG A 286 -3.44 21.37 7.10
CA ARG A 286 -3.13 20.65 8.33
C ARG A 286 -1.64 20.48 8.48
N VAL A 287 -1.17 20.48 9.72
CA VAL A 287 0.21 20.20 10.08
C VAL A 287 0.20 19.22 11.22
N GLY A 288 1.11 18.25 11.20
CA GLY A 288 1.15 17.19 12.18
C GLY A 288 2.56 16.81 12.62
N ALA A 289 2.61 15.76 13.43
CA ALA A 289 3.82 15.06 13.81
C ALA A 289 3.52 13.57 13.88
N ASP A 290 4.42 12.75 13.33
CA ASP A 290 4.31 11.29 13.30
C ASP A 290 5.61 10.65 13.81
N LEU A 291 5.45 9.63 14.65
CA LEU A 291 6.53 8.75 15.11
C LEU A 291 6.27 7.35 14.58
N ILE A 292 7.26 6.77 13.95
CA ILE A 292 7.18 5.48 13.28
C ILE A 292 8.31 4.59 13.80
N TYR A 293 7.97 3.38 14.19
CA TYR A 293 8.91 2.34 14.56
C TYR A 293 8.52 1.02 13.90
N PHE A 294 9.48 0.33 13.35
CA PHE A 294 9.36 -1.09 13.03
C PHE A 294 10.71 -1.80 13.12
N GLY A 295 10.68 -3.11 13.34
CA GLY A 295 11.88 -3.90 13.40
C GLY A 295 11.65 -5.35 13.02
N TYR A 296 12.66 -5.94 12.39
CA TYR A 296 12.65 -7.33 11.95
C TYR A 296 13.63 -8.18 12.77
N LYS A 297 13.27 -9.43 13.00
CA LYS A 297 14.17 -10.37 13.69
C LYS A 297 15.39 -10.72 12.86
N LYS A 298 15.24 -10.80 11.53
CA LYS A 298 16.29 -11.18 10.58
C LYS A 298 16.37 -10.16 9.46
N ASP A 299 17.57 -10.03 8.88
CA ASP A 299 17.75 -9.29 7.65
C ASP A 299 17.53 -10.20 6.44
N SER A 300 16.59 -9.87 5.59
CA SER A 300 16.21 -10.61 4.37
C SER A 300 16.30 -9.74 3.11
N TYR A 301 17.14 -8.71 3.18
CA TYR A 301 17.30 -7.67 2.14
C TYR A 301 18.05 -8.13 0.90
N PHE A 302 18.74 -9.28 0.98
CA PHE A 302 19.62 -9.80 -0.04
C PHE A 302 18.89 -10.71 -1.05
N PHE A 303 19.62 -11.15 -2.10
CA PHE A 303 19.06 -11.85 -3.27
C PHE A 303 19.69 -13.23 -3.50
N THR A 304 20.51 -13.73 -2.59
CA THR A 304 20.99 -15.10 -2.64
C THR A 304 19.89 -16.08 -2.21
N TRP A 305 20.02 -17.34 -2.58
CA TRP A 305 19.03 -18.38 -2.30
C TRP A 305 18.66 -18.44 -0.81
N GLY A 306 17.37 -18.37 -0.53
CA GLY A 306 16.84 -18.33 0.84
C GLY A 306 16.57 -16.93 1.38
N GLN A 307 17.10 -15.89 0.74
CA GLN A 307 16.82 -14.49 1.04
C GLN A 307 15.51 -14.05 0.38
N GLY A 308 14.88 -12.99 0.90
CA GLY A 308 13.58 -12.50 0.44
C GLY A 308 13.60 -11.27 -0.43
N GLY A 309 14.70 -10.53 -0.50
CA GLY A 309 14.84 -9.33 -1.35
C GLY A 309 13.99 -8.14 -0.91
N TYR A 310 13.65 -8.02 0.39
CA TYR A 310 12.86 -6.91 0.92
C TYR A 310 13.58 -6.18 2.06
N PHE A 311 13.26 -4.91 2.25
CA PHE A 311 13.85 -4.09 3.30
C PHE A 311 13.41 -4.59 4.68
N SER A 312 14.34 -5.04 5.49
CA SER A 312 14.09 -5.68 6.78
C SER A 312 15.16 -5.34 7.81
N PRO A 313 15.29 -4.05 8.19
CA PRO A 313 16.23 -3.62 9.19
C PRO A 313 15.90 -4.25 10.54
N HIS A 314 16.92 -4.42 11.38
CA HIS A 314 16.71 -4.87 12.74
C HIS A 314 15.87 -3.86 13.55
N GLU A 315 16.14 -2.58 13.33
CA GLU A 315 15.41 -1.46 13.90
C GLU A 315 15.32 -0.32 12.88
N TYR A 316 14.15 0.28 12.79
CA TYR A 316 13.87 1.51 12.04
C TYR A 316 13.07 2.44 12.93
N PHE A 317 13.49 3.68 12.99
CA PHE A 317 12.77 4.77 13.65
C PHE A 317 12.69 5.97 12.73
N ALA A 318 11.55 6.65 12.70
CA ALA A 318 11.41 7.94 12.05
C ALA A 318 10.51 8.89 12.85
N ALA A 319 10.88 10.17 12.81
CA ALA A 319 10.07 11.28 13.31
C ALA A 319 9.81 12.23 12.15
N MET A 320 8.54 12.40 11.76
CA MET A 320 8.13 13.09 10.56
C MET A 320 7.18 14.25 10.87
N VAL A 321 7.21 15.27 10.05
CA VAL A 321 6.29 16.41 10.07
C VAL A 321 5.48 16.41 8.78
N PRO A 322 4.25 15.88 8.80
CA PRO A 322 3.35 15.96 7.67
C PRO A 322 2.71 17.36 7.56
N VAL A 323 2.57 17.81 6.33
CA VAL A 323 1.81 18.99 5.93
C VAL A 323 0.83 18.55 4.85
N GLU A 324 -0.44 18.81 5.06
CA GLU A 324 -1.52 18.41 4.15
C GLU A 324 -2.34 19.62 3.73
N TRP A 325 -2.52 19.78 2.44
CA TRP A 325 -3.42 20.77 1.86
C TRP A 325 -4.47 20.07 1.01
N SER A 326 -5.71 20.21 1.41
CA SER A 326 -6.84 19.64 0.69
C SER A 326 -7.89 20.71 0.37
N GLY A 327 -8.63 20.46 -0.69
CA GLY A 327 -9.67 21.39 -1.06
C GLY A 327 -10.47 20.98 -2.27
N HIS A 328 -11.43 21.85 -2.59
CA HIS A 328 -12.34 21.61 -3.69
C HIS A 328 -12.97 22.88 -4.26
N THR A 329 -13.42 22.78 -5.50
CA THR A 329 -14.40 23.65 -6.15
C THR A 329 -15.62 22.82 -6.55
N ASP A 330 -16.51 23.36 -7.33
CA ASP A 330 -17.69 22.63 -7.85
C ASP A 330 -17.31 21.43 -8.73
N ARG A 331 -16.14 21.48 -9.40
CA ARG A 331 -15.68 20.43 -10.31
C ARG A 331 -14.33 19.83 -9.96
N TRP A 332 -13.49 20.52 -9.20
CA TRP A 332 -12.16 20.07 -8.85
C TRP A 332 -12.10 19.64 -7.39
N THR A 333 -11.43 18.54 -7.13
CA THR A 333 -11.02 18.13 -5.79
C THR A 333 -9.53 17.86 -5.82
N TRP A 334 -8.79 18.34 -4.82
CA TRP A 334 -7.37 18.10 -4.72
C TRP A 334 -6.94 17.76 -3.30
N PHE A 335 -5.87 17.03 -3.26
CA PHE A 335 -5.19 16.63 -2.05
C PHE A 335 -3.69 16.69 -2.33
N LEU A 336 -2.92 17.32 -1.45
CA LEU A 336 -1.48 17.38 -1.47
C LEU A 336 -0.97 17.14 -0.07
N ARG A 337 -0.13 16.11 0.10
CA ARG A 337 0.58 15.83 1.34
C ARG A 337 2.06 15.79 1.08
N GLY A 338 2.82 16.55 1.87
CA GLY A 338 4.25 16.45 1.96
C GLY A 338 4.65 16.14 3.39
N GLU A 339 5.65 15.31 3.57
CA GLU A 339 6.24 15.11 4.88
C GLU A 339 7.74 15.02 4.79
N ALA A 340 8.41 15.56 5.79
CA ALA A 340 9.84 15.48 5.94
C ALA A 340 10.20 15.27 7.41
N GLY A 341 11.30 14.58 7.64
CA GLY A 341 11.74 14.28 8.99
C GLY A 341 13.07 13.58 9.03
N TYR A 342 13.39 13.08 10.18
CA TYR A 342 14.61 12.34 10.44
C TYR A 342 14.30 10.86 10.62
N GLN A 343 15.13 10.02 10.02
CA GLN A 343 15.08 8.57 10.17
C GLN A 343 16.45 8.04 10.64
N ASP A 344 16.39 6.92 11.30
CA ASP A 344 17.55 6.10 11.65
C ASP A 344 17.19 4.62 11.51
N TYR A 345 18.05 3.84 10.88
CA TYR A 345 17.88 2.40 10.83
C TYR A 345 19.20 1.65 10.82
N HIS A 346 19.14 0.43 11.31
CA HIS A 346 20.29 -0.43 11.33
C HIS A 346 19.90 -1.90 11.11
N SER A 347 20.78 -2.63 10.41
CA SER A 347 20.70 -4.04 10.13
C SER A 347 21.92 -4.77 10.64
N ARG A 348 21.75 -6.02 11.08
CA ARG A 348 22.84 -6.86 11.57
C ARG A 348 23.56 -7.65 10.48
N GLY A 349 23.03 -7.64 9.25
CA GLY A 349 23.47 -8.52 8.18
C GLY A 349 22.87 -9.92 8.26
N ALA A 350 23.20 -10.78 7.31
CA ALA A 350 22.63 -12.11 7.17
C ALA A 350 23.61 -13.13 6.59
N PRO A 351 23.43 -14.45 6.85
CA PRO A 351 24.14 -15.50 6.10
C PRO A 351 23.84 -15.39 4.59
N TYR A 352 24.79 -15.78 3.74
CA TYR A 352 24.52 -15.81 2.29
C TYR A 352 23.37 -16.74 1.93
N TYR A 353 23.33 -17.94 2.52
CA TYR A 353 22.36 -18.99 2.23
C TYR A 353 21.62 -19.45 3.49
N PRO A 354 20.69 -18.64 4.03
CA PRO A 354 20.09 -18.90 5.34
C PRO A 354 19.26 -20.17 5.43
N THR A 355 18.81 -20.71 4.29
CA THR A 355 17.97 -21.92 4.22
C THR A 355 18.74 -23.19 3.82
N SER A 356 20.07 -23.09 3.58
CA SER A 356 20.89 -24.24 3.12
C SER A 356 22.26 -24.26 3.77
N THR A 357 22.42 -25.15 4.74
CA THR A 357 23.72 -25.35 5.41
C THR A 357 24.80 -25.86 4.44
N LEU A 358 24.43 -26.62 3.42
CA LEU A 358 25.34 -27.12 2.40
C LEU A 358 25.91 -25.95 1.57
N LEU A 359 25.04 -25.16 0.93
CA LEU A 359 25.47 -23.99 0.16
C LEU A 359 26.23 -22.98 1.04
N GLN A 360 25.80 -22.81 2.29
CA GLN A 360 26.47 -21.93 3.23
C GLN A 360 27.90 -22.39 3.55
N SER A 361 28.16 -23.69 3.58
CA SER A 361 29.50 -24.25 3.82
C SER A 361 30.44 -24.15 2.60
N GLU A 362 29.89 -23.99 1.40
CA GLU A 362 30.64 -23.86 0.15
C GLU A 362 31.04 -22.42 -0.16
N VAL A 363 30.45 -21.44 0.53
CA VAL A 363 30.79 -20.03 0.35
C VAL A 363 32.15 -19.71 0.96
N MET A 364 33.02 -19.06 0.17
CA MET A 364 34.30 -18.56 0.69
C MET A 364 34.05 -17.48 1.76
N ALA A 365 34.93 -17.40 2.75
CA ALA A 365 34.85 -16.36 3.78
C ALA A 365 34.68 -14.94 3.16
N PRO A 366 33.83 -14.06 3.73
CA PRO A 366 33.26 -14.12 5.09
C PRO A 366 31.99 -14.94 5.28
N GLY A 367 31.38 -15.50 4.26
CA GLY A 367 30.16 -16.36 4.36
C GLY A 367 28.90 -15.65 4.80
N SER A 368 28.93 -14.34 5.04
CA SER A 368 27.80 -13.53 5.45
C SER A 368 27.88 -12.12 4.90
N TYR A 369 26.73 -11.51 4.68
CA TYR A 369 26.61 -10.09 4.43
C TYR A 369 26.86 -9.32 5.73
N GLY A 370 27.61 -8.22 5.65
CA GLY A 370 27.81 -7.31 6.77
C GLY A 370 26.53 -6.56 7.13
N GLY A 371 26.47 -6.09 8.38
CA GLY A 371 25.45 -5.15 8.81
C GLY A 371 25.57 -3.82 8.07
N TYR A 372 24.45 -3.14 7.93
CA TYR A 372 24.38 -1.80 7.32
C TYR A 372 23.36 -0.94 8.06
N GLY A 373 23.47 0.35 7.89
CA GLY A 373 22.53 1.31 8.47
C GLY A 373 22.75 2.68 7.89
N ALA A 374 21.77 3.53 8.07
CA ALA A 374 21.88 4.94 7.74
C ALA A 374 20.94 5.78 8.63
N SER A 375 21.40 6.99 8.89
CA SER A 375 20.59 8.02 9.54
C SER A 375 20.57 9.28 8.68
N GLY A 376 19.51 10.08 8.77
CA GLY A 376 19.42 11.31 8.02
C GLY A 376 18.01 11.71 7.66
N LEU A 377 17.89 12.62 6.71
CA LEU A 377 16.60 13.12 6.25
C LEU A 377 15.89 12.08 5.39
N ALA A 378 14.60 11.93 5.66
CA ALA A 378 13.65 11.21 4.82
C ALA A 378 12.45 12.10 4.52
N GLY A 379 11.74 11.79 3.46
CA GLY A 379 10.52 12.52 3.14
C GLY A 379 9.80 11.94 1.95
N ASN A 380 8.54 12.32 1.85
CA ASN A 380 7.72 12.03 0.69
C ASN A 380 6.81 13.23 0.34
N VAL A 381 6.34 13.22 -0.87
CA VAL A 381 5.28 14.10 -1.35
C VAL A 381 4.31 13.27 -2.18
N ARG A 382 3.01 13.48 -1.97
CA ARG A 382 1.92 12.85 -2.73
C ARG A 382 0.86 13.87 -3.05
N GLY A 383 0.38 13.84 -4.28
CA GLY A 383 -0.69 14.72 -4.73
C GLY A 383 -1.72 13.97 -5.55
N ARG A 384 -2.98 14.33 -5.38
CA ARG A 384 -4.10 13.86 -6.18
C ARG A 384 -4.95 15.05 -6.61
N VAL A 385 -5.37 15.04 -7.86
CA VAL A 385 -6.35 15.98 -8.39
C VAL A 385 -7.40 15.22 -9.19
N VAL A 386 -8.67 15.49 -8.93
CA VAL A 386 -9.81 14.88 -9.62
C VAL A 386 -10.71 15.96 -10.19
N TYR A 387 -11.11 15.78 -11.42
CA TYR A 387 -12.03 16.64 -12.15
C TYR A 387 -13.35 15.92 -12.40
N GLN A 388 -14.45 16.53 -11.98
CA GLN A 388 -15.82 16.07 -12.27
C GLN A 388 -16.21 16.54 -13.68
N VAL A 389 -16.16 15.66 -14.66
CA VAL A 389 -16.51 15.96 -16.06
C VAL A 389 -18.01 16.20 -16.17
N ASP A 390 -18.78 15.27 -15.67
CA ASP A 390 -20.21 15.35 -15.50
C ASP A 390 -20.67 14.63 -14.23
N HIS A 391 -21.97 14.47 -14.04
CA HIS A 391 -22.52 13.85 -12.83
C HIS A 391 -22.19 12.36 -12.68
N ARG A 392 -21.69 11.66 -13.71
CA ARG A 392 -21.34 10.22 -13.71
C ARG A 392 -19.85 9.97 -13.85
N PHE A 393 -19.15 10.86 -14.54
CA PHE A 393 -17.79 10.63 -14.95
C PHE A 393 -16.78 11.56 -14.29
N ARG A 394 -15.75 10.98 -13.71
CA ARG A 394 -14.62 11.68 -13.12
C ARG A 394 -13.31 11.18 -13.71
N VAL A 395 -12.38 12.09 -13.87
CA VAL A 395 -10.99 11.79 -14.26
C VAL A 395 -10.06 12.40 -13.23
N GLY A 396 -8.94 11.76 -12.98
CA GLY A 396 -7.98 12.26 -12.02
C GLY A 396 -6.56 11.88 -12.35
N LEU A 397 -5.65 12.53 -11.66
CA LEU A 397 -4.24 12.24 -11.65
C LEU A 397 -3.78 12.16 -10.20
N GLU A 398 -3.01 11.13 -9.89
CA GLU A 398 -2.28 11.00 -8.63
C GLU A 398 -0.82 10.77 -8.91
N GLY A 399 0.07 11.24 -8.04
CA GLY A 399 1.48 10.96 -8.11
C GLY A 399 2.16 11.13 -6.77
N GLY A 400 3.28 10.43 -6.62
CA GLY A 400 4.06 10.44 -5.41
C GLY A 400 5.56 10.35 -5.68
N TYR A 401 6.33 10.89 -4.75
CA TYR A 401 7.78 10.70 -4.68
C TYR A 401 8.18 10.48 -3.23
N THR A 402 8.93 9.43 -2.99
CA THR A 402 9.49 9.08 -1.67
C THR A 402 10.98 8.97 -1.78
N ARG A 403 11.69 9.50 -0.78
CA ARG A 403 13.13 9.35 -0.63
C ARG A 403 13.49 8.95 0.80
N SER A 404 14.30 7.90 0.91
CA SER A 404 14.82 7.40 2.18
C SER A 404 16.27 6.97 1.98
N GLY A 405 17.21 7.82 2.46
CA GLY A 405 18.64 7.58 2.26
C GLY A 405 19.03 7.46 0.77
N PRO A 406 19.62 6.34 0.37
CA PRO A 406 20.13 6.15 -1.00
C PRO A 406 19.08 5.73 -2.01
N TRP A 407 17.87 5.34 -1.61
CA TRP A 407 16.83 4.92 -2.52
C TRP A 407 15.73 5.95 -2.67
N SER A 408 15.07 5.91 -3.80
CA SER A 408 13.86 6.69 -4.05
C SER A 408 12.86 5.89 -4.87
N GLU A 409 11.61 6.26 -4.71
CA GLU A 409 10.48 5.71 -5.46
C GLU A 409 9.62 6.85 -5.99
N THR A 410 9.22 6.74 -7.24
CA THR A 410 8.27 7.64 -7.89
C THR A 410 7.11 6.82 -8.38
N ASP A 411 5.90 7.28 -8.14
CA ASP A 411 4.69 6.65 -8.65
C ASP A 411 3.73 7.67 -9.28
N GLY A 412 2.86 7.16 -10.15
CA GLY A 412 1.83 7.96 -10.80
C GLY A 412 0.65 7.11 -11.22
N MET A 413 -0.54 7.72 -11.26
CA MET A 413 -1.77 7.05 -11.60
C MET A 413 -2.72 7.98 -12.36
N LEU A 414 -3.28 7.49 -13.46
CA LEU A 414 -4.45 8.07 -14.10
C LEU A 414 -5.68 7.37 -13.55
N LEU A 415 -6.67 8.17 -13.15
CA LEU A 415 -7.90 7.72 -12.52
C LEU A 415 -9.07 7.96 -13.47
N PHE A 416 -9.86 6.93 -13.70
CA PHE A 416 -11.12 7.00 -14.45
C PHE A 416 -12.20 6.33 -13.62
N HIS A 417 -13.22 7.09 -13.30
CA HIS A 417 -14.35 6.61 -12.51
C HIS A 417 -15.65 6.91 -13.22
N TYR A 418 -16.51 5.90 -13.34
CA TYR A 418 -17.83 6.00 -13.92
C TYR A 418 -18.88 5.39 -12.99
N ALA A 419 -19.88 6.19 -12.60
CA ALA A 419 -21.04 5.75 -11.83
C ALA A 419 -22.23 5.55 -12.77
N PHE A 420 -22.82 4.36 -12.78
CA PHE A 420 -24.02 4.06 -13.53
C PHE A 420 -25.26 4.64 -12.82
N ASP A 421 -26.34 4.87 -13.54
CA ASP A 421 -27.60 5.26 -12.88
C ASP A 421 -28.09 4.09 -12.02
N GLY A 422 -28.34 4.36 -10.76
CA GLY A 422 -29.05 3.44 -9.88
C GLY A 422 -30.49 3.31 -10.35
N GLN A 423 -31.01 2.10 -10.39
CA GLN A 423 -32.42 1.82 -10.62
C GLN A 423 -33.27 2.24 -9.43
#